data_2f4e9c12959056045551e05be8234904
#
_entry.id   2f4e9c12959056045551e05be8234904
#
_cell.length_a   1.000
_cell.length_b   1.000
_cell.length_c   1.000
_cell.angle_alpha   90.00
_cell.angle_beta   90.00
_cell.angle_gamma   90.00
#
_symmetry.space_group_name_H-M   'P 1'
#
loop_
_entity.id
_entity.type
_entity.pdbx_description
1 polymer ?
#
loop_
_entity_poly.entity_id
_entity_poly.type
_entity_poly.pdbx_seq_one_letter_code
_entity_poly.pdbx_strand_id
1 'polypeptide(L)'
;ISYITRKKTIDGETLKNFDENNSTIDDYRPKIGLIPFENLNNDNDGEFLVDGIVEDLITELSMIKEISVATRKTCFGFRGKDYTSQSFKDEWGFDFIVSGSIRSSNDRLRISVELSDMNDDRVIWSNKYDRINTDIFEIQDEIVTKIIRCIVGEIEITSLKRAHRKPTENMTSYEYTL
;
A
#
# COMPACT_ATOMS: atom_id res chain seq x y z
N ILE A 1 52.10 -19.83 24.78
CA ILE A 1 51.27 -19.63 26.00
C ILE A 1 49.85 -19.89 25.60
N SER A 2 49.40 -21.08 26.01
CA SER A 2 48.10 -21.65 25.66
C SER A 2 47.03 -21.19 26.68
N TYR A 3 46.00 -20.53 26.23
CA TYR A 3 44.80 -20.29 27.06
C TYR A 3 43.76 -21.35 26.73
N ILE A 4 43.62 -22.28 27.63
CA ILE A 4 42.56 -23.29 27.63
C ILE A 4 41.31 -22.66 28.20
N THR A 5 40.33 -22.34 27.33
CA THR A 5 39.01 -21.93 27.77
C THR A 5 38.17 -23.17 28.05
N ARG A 6 37.88 -23.44 29.32
CA ARG A 6 36.95 -24.46 29.76
C ARG A 6 35.54 -24.20 29.23
N LYS A 7 35.06 -25.02 28.32
CA LYS A 7 33.64 -25.12 27.98
C LYS A 7 32.88 -25.69 29.17
N LYS A 8 32.07 -24.90 29.81
CA LYS A 8 31.08 -25.36 30.76
C LYS A 8 29.89 -25.94 29.97
N THR A 9 29.77 -27.23 29.94
CA THR A 9 28.60 -27.96 29.41
C THR A 9 27.45 -27.68 30.37
N ILE A 10 26.46 -26.92 29.93
CA ILE A 10 25.19 -26.79 30.60
C ILE A 10 24.23 -27.67 29.84
N ASP A 11 23.50 -28.51 30.58
CA ASP A 11 22.67 -29.57 30.09
C ASP A 11 21.73 -29.13 28.94
N GLY A 12 21.66 -29.99 27.91
CA GLY A 12 21.00 -29.73 26.61
C GLY A 12 19.48 -29.68 26.60
N GLU A 13 18.81 -29.51 27.74
CA GLU A 13 17.36 -29.45 27.81
C GLU A 13 16.79 -28.04 28.04
N THR A 14 17.62 -27.05 28.44
CA THR A 14 17.14 -25.71 28.76
C THR A 14 17.24 -24.70 27.60
N LEU A 15 17.88 -25.08 26.49
CA LEU A 15 18.04 -24.18 25.34
C LEU A 15 17.07 -24.42 24.18
N LYS A 16 16.23 -25.45 24.28
CA LYS A 16 15.23 -25.72 23.22
C LYS A 16 13.92 -24.95 23.37
N ASN A 17 13.70 -24.25 24.49
CA ASN A 17 12.43 -23.59 24.76
C ASN A 17 12.48 -22.06 24.62
N PHE A 18 13.58 -21.48 24.14
CA PHE A 18 13.65 -20.01 23.94
C PHE A 18 13.51 -19.55 22.49
N ASP A 19 13.57 -20.45 21.51
CA ASP A 19 13.49 -20.09 20.09
C ASP A 19 12.14 -20.38 19.41
N GLU A 20 11.19 -21.02 20.09
CA GLU A 20 9.88 -21.33 19.50
C GLU A 20 8.77 -20.31 19.81
N ASN A 21 9.03 -19.27 20.59
CA ASN A 21 8.06 -18.21 20.89
C ASN A 21 8.48 -16.82 20.36
N ASN A 22 9.49 -16.75 19.51
CA ASN A 22 9.65 -15.62 18.62
C ASN A 22 8.91 -15.93 17.31
N SER A 23 7.64 -16.31 17.42
CA SER A 23 6.70 -16.20 16.31
C SER A 23 6.73 -14.75 15.93
N THR A 24 7.42 -14.46 14.83
CA THR A 24 7.31 -13.30 13.99
C THR A 24 5.94 -12.70 14.20
N ILE A 25 5.87 -11.56 14.88
CA ILE A 25 4.79 -10.62 14.64
C ILE A 25 4.87 -10.46 13.14
N ASP A 26 3.90 -11.04 12.45
CA ASP A 26 3.80 -10.96 11.00
C ASP A 26 3.77 -9.45 10.72
N ASP A 27 4.90 -8.89 10.31
CA ASP A 27 5.07 -7.47 9.99
C ASP A 27 4.33 -7.23 8.65
N TYR A 28 3.04 -7.60 8.68
CA TYR A 28 2.16 -7.47 7.54
C TYR A 28 1.96 -6.00 7.24
N ARG A 29 2.57 -5.58 6.15
CA ARG A 29 2.38 -4.25 5.59
C ARG A 29 1.50 -4.36 4.37
N PRO A 30 0.35 -3.69 4.35
CA PRO A 30 -0.48 -3.63 3.15
C PRO A 30 0.35 -3.23 1.93
N LYS A 31 0.26 -3.99 0.87
CA LYS A 31 1.00 -3.74 -0.37
C LYS A 31 0.16 -2.94 -1.35
N ILE A 32 0.68 -1.80 -1.75
CA ILE A 32 0.00 -0.83 -2.62
C ILE A 32 0.67 -0.79 -3.98
N GLY A 33 -0.14 -0.94 -5.03
CA GLY A 33 0.23 -0.63 -6.40
C GLY A 33 -0.38 0.70 -6.84
N LEU A 34 0.31 1.41 -7.72
CA LEU A 34 -0.22 2.58 -8.40
C LEU A 34 -0.27 2.31 -9.89
N ILE A 35 -1.43 2.50 -10.48
CA ILE A 35 -1.57 2.51 -11.95
C ILE A 35 -1.39 3.95 -12.41
N PRO A 36 -0.54 4.22 -13.41
CA PRO A 36 -0.42 5.55 -13.98
C PRO A 36 -1.80 6.10 -14.36
N PHE A 37 -2.08 7.33 -13.96
CA PHE A 37 -3.37 7.95 -14.24
C PHE A 37 -3.57 8.11 -15.75
N GLU A 38 -4.80 8.03 -16.19
CA GLU A 38 -5.14 8.22 -17.59
C GLU A 38 -5.23 9.73 -17.93
N ASN A 39 -4.48 10.15 -18.96
CA ASN A 39 -4.67 11.47 -19.55
C ASN A 39 -5.80 11.40 -20.59
N LEU A 40 -6.98 11.91 -20.23
CA LEU A 40 -8.15 11.86 -21.09
C LEU A 40 -8.15 12.90 -22.23
N ASN A 41 -7.17 13.82 -22.24
CA ASN A 41 -7.00 14.80 -23.29
C ASN A 41 -6.02 14.38 -24.37
N ASN A 42 -5.17 13.39 -24.09
CA ASN A 42 -4.09 12.92 -24.97
C ASN A 42 -3.13 14.03 -25.41
N ASP A 43 -2.87 15.01 -24.54
CA ASP A 43 -1.89 16.05 -24.74
C ASP A 43 -0.62 15.81 -23.92
N ASN A 44 0.50 16.43 -24.31
CA ASN A 44 1.78 16.24 -23.65
C ASN A 44 1.81 16.84 -22.23
N ASP A 45 1.14 17.97 -22.01
CA ASP A 45 1.12 18.66 -20.72
C ASP A 45 0.38 17.81 -19.67
N GLY A 46 -0.71 17.16 -20.08
CA GLY A 46 -1.44 16.22 -19.24
C GLY A 46 -0.61 14.98 -18.90
N GLU A 47 0.22 14.46 -19.84
CA GLU A 47 1.12 13.33 -19.56
C GLU A 47 2.16 13.69 -18.51
N PHE A 48 2.81 14.86 -18.59
CA PHE A 48 3.76 15.31 -17.57
C PHE A 48 3.14 15.43 -16.20
N LEU A 49 1.91 15.98 -16.12
CA LEU A 49 1.20 16.11 -14.86
C LEU A 49 0.82 14.75 -14.26
N VAL A 50 0.34 13.82 -15.10
CA VAL A 50 0.04 12.44 -14.70
C VAL A 50 1.27 11.78 -14.09
N ASP A 51 2.38 11.82 -14.80
CA ASP A 51 3.61 11.19 -14.36
C ASP A 51 4.14 11.81 -13.08
N GLY A 52 4.13 13.14 -12.98
CA GLY A 52 4.54 13.85 -11.77
C GLY A 52 3.71 13.46 -10.55
N ILE A 53 2.39 13.44 -10.66
CA ILE A 53 1.51 13.05 -9.55
C ILE A 53 1.78 11.60 -9.11
N VAL A 54 1.92 10.68 -10.04
CA VAL A 54 2.17 9.27 -9.73
C VAL A 54 3.54 9.08 -9.07
N GLU A 55 4.58 9.78 -9.56
CA GLU A 55 5.91 9.75 -8.96
C GLU A 55 5.92 10.28 -7.53
N ASP A 56 5.26 11.40 -7.29
CA ASP A 56 5.17 11.98 -5.95
C ASP A 56 4.36 11.10 -5.01
N LEU A 57 3.26 10.52 -5.48
CA LEU A 57 2.49 9.55 -4.69
C LEU A 57 3.34 8.33 -4.29
N ILE A 58 4.13 7.77 -5.23
CA ILE A 58 5.04 6.66 -4.92
C ILE A 58 6.07 7.09 -3.87
N THR A 59 6.65 8.27 -4.02
CA THR A 59 7.67 8.79 -3.13
C THR A 59 7.12 9.01 -1.73
N GLU A 60 6.03 9.75 -1.60
CA GLU A 60 5.41 10.07 -0.32
C GLU A 60 4.88 8.83 0.41
N LEU A 61 4.18 7.92 -0.31
CA LEU A 61 3.69 6.68 0.28
C LEU A 61 4.82 5.77 0.74
N SER A 62 5.96 5.74 0.03
CA SER A 62 7.11 4.90 0.42
C SER A 62 7.83 5.40 1.67
N MET A 63 7.61 6.64 2.12
CA MET A 63 8.11 7.14 3.40
C MET A 63 7.32 6.62 4.61
N ILE A 64 6.15 6.05 4.38
CA ILE A 64 5.26 5.52 5.43
C ILE A 64 5.65 4.09 5.73
N LYS A 65 6.15 3.82 6.93
CA LYS A 65 6.72 2.51 7.31
C LYS A 65 5.69 1.39 7.40
N GLU A 66 4.45 1.73 7.66
CA GLU A 66 3.33 0.82 7.88
C GLU A 66 2.77 0.23 6.58
N ILE A 67 3.21 0.73 5.43
CA ILE A 67 2.76 0.28 4.11
C ILE A 67 3.95 -0.11 3.23
N SER A 68 3.72 -0.98 2.26
CA SER A 68 4.68 -1.38 1.24
C SER A 68 4.21 -0.91 -0.12
N VAL A 69 5.00 -0.09 -0.79
CA VAL A 69 4.64 0.48 -2.11
C VAL A 69 5.41 -0.22 -3.22
N ALA A 70 4.74 -0.52 -4.32
CA ALA A 70 5.39 -1.06 -5.50
C ALA A 70 6.42 -0.08 -6.08
N THR A 71 7.48 -0.60 -6.67
CA THR A 71 8.50 0.24 -7.29
C THR A 71 7.95 1.06 -8.45
N ARG A 72 8.55 2.21 -8.71
CA ARG A 72 8.22 3.04 -9.89
C ARG A 72 8.19 2.23 -11.18
N LYS A 73 9.21 1.40 -11.41
CA LYS A 73 9.29 0.57 -12.62
C LYS A 73 8.09 -0.37 -12.74
N THR A 74 7.65 -0.96 -11.65
CA THR A 74 6.47 -1.83 -11.63
C THR A 74 5.22 -1.02 -11.94
N CYS A 75 4.99 0.10 -11.25
CA CYS A 75 3.82 0.94 -11.44
C CYS A 75 3.70 1.46 -12.88
N PHE A 76 4.76 2.04 -13.43
CA PHE A 76 4.74 2.54 -14.81
C PHE A 76 4.68 1.41 -15.85
N GLY A 77 5.06 0.20 -15.50
CA GLY A 77 4.91 -0.99 -16.34
C GLY A 77 3.46 -1.39 -16.58
N PHE A 78 2.51 -0.88 -15.82
CA PHE A 78 1.07 -1.13 -16.00
C PHE A 78 0.42 -0.24 -17.06
N ARG A 79 1.10 0.82 -17.52
CA ARG A 79 0.54 1.75 -18.50
C ARG A 79 0.10 1.04 -19.78
N GLY A 80 -1.15 1.29 -20.18
CA GLY A 80 -1.71 0.77 -21.42
C GLY A 80 -1.91 -0.74 -21.47
N LYS A 81 -1.89 -1.41 -20.32
CA LYS A 81 -2.14 -2.85 -20.21
C LYS A 81 -3.45 -3.10 -19.50
N ASP A 82 -4.16 -4.14 -19.93
CA ASP A 82 -5.37 -4.61 -19.28
C ASP A 82 -4.99 -5.57 -18.14
N TYR A 83 -5.38 -5.23 -16.92
CA TYR A 83 -5.24 -6.07 -15.75
C TYR A 83 -6.58 -6.24 -15.05
N THR A 84 -6.80 -7.40 -14.48
CA THR A 84 -7.92 -7.66 -13.60
C THR A 84 -7.50 -7.48 -12.14
N SER A 85 -8.46 -7.22 -11.26
CA SER A 85 -8.20 -7.18 -9.82
C SER A 85 -7.58 -8.48 -9.33
N GLN A 86 -7.97 -9.62 -9.91
CA GLN A 86 -7.40 -10.92 -9.61
C GLN A 86 -5.92 -11.02 -9.99
N SER A 87 -5.52 -10.48 -11.17
CA SER A 87 -4.10 -10.44 -11.58
C SER A 87 -3.27 -9.61 -10.60
N PHE A 88 -3.76 -8.45 -10.18
CA PHE A 88 -3.05 -7.62 -9.22
C PHE A 88 -2.82 -8.31 -7.88
N LYS A 89 -3.78 -9.11 -7.45
CA LYS A 89 -3.68 -9.90 -6.22
C LYS A 89 -2.76 -11.10 -6.36
N ASP A 90 -2.97 -11.92 -7.37
CA ASP A 90 -2.31 -13.23 -7.52
C ASP A 90 -0.87 -13.11 -8.03
N GLU A 91 -0.62 -12.23 -9.00
CA GLU A 91 0.71 -12.07 -9.60
C GLU A 91 1.59 -11.10 -8.83
N TRP A 92 1.01 -10.03 -8.28
CA TRP A 92 1.74 -8.94 -7.65
C TRP A 92 1.58 -8.86 -6.14
N GLY A 93 0.55 -9.53 -5.59
CA GLY A 93 0.23 -9.53 -4.17
C GLY A 93 -0.20 -8.18 -3.64
N PHE A 94 -0.83 -7.33 -4.47
CA PHE A 94 -1.35 -6.06 -4.02
C PHE A 94 -2.62 -6.22 -3.19
N ASP A 95 -2.67 -5.53 -2.07
CA ASP A 95 -3.87 -5.38 -1.25
C ASP A 95 -4.73 -4.22 -1.73
N PHE A 96 -4.08 -3.15 -2.20
CA PHE A 96 -4.73 -1.94 -2.66
C PHE A 96 -4.12 -1.44 -3.96
N ILE A 97 -4.96 -0.84 -4.79
CA ILE A 97 -4.55 -0.16 -6.03
C ILE A 97 -5.06 1.28 -5.99
N VAL A 98 -4.16 2.20 -6.29
CA VAL A 98 -4.49 3.60 -6.59
C VAL A 98 -4.52 3.78 -8.08
N SER A 99 -5.61 4.33 -8.61
CA SER A 99 -5.79 4.68 -10.02
C SER A 99 -6.46 6.03 -10.15
N GLY A 100 -6.48 6.58 -11.33
CA GLY A 100 -7.10 7.87 -11.56
C GLY A 100 -7.10 8.31 -13.02
N SER A 101 -7.63 9.51 -13.24
CA SER A 101 -7.63 10.15 -14.55
C SER A 101 -7.50 11.65 -14.43
N ILE A 102 -6.96 12.27 -15.45
CA ILE A 102 -6.84 13.72 -15.59
C ILE A 102 -7.57 14.15 -16.84
N ARG A 103 -8.34 15.22 -16.71
CA ARG A 103 -9.00 15.91 -17.80
C ARG A 103 -8.78 17.40 -17.66
N SER A 104 -8.31 18.05 -18.71
CA SER A 104 -8.27 19.50 -18.79
C SER A 104 -9.28 20.01 -19.83
N SER A 105 -9.88 21.16 -19.57
CA SER A 105 -10.76 21.85 -20.49
C SER A 105 -10.66 23.34 -20.24
N ASN A 106 -10.18 24.10 -21.23
CA ASN A 106 -9.80 25.49 -21.07
C ASN A 106 -8.81 25.65 -19.90
N ASP A 107 -9.10 26.54 -18.97
CA ASP A 107 -8.27 26.80 -17.78
C ASP A 107 -8.63 25.91 -16.58
N ARG A 108 -9.43 24.87 -16.77
CA ARG A 108 -9.86 23.96 -15.69
C ARG A 108 -9.22 22.60 -15.83
N LEU A 109 -8.68 22.14 -14.72
CA LEU A 109 -8.11 20.82 -14.54
C LEU A 109 -9.00 20.00 -13.58
N ARG A 110 -9.40 18.82 -13.99
CA ARG A 110 -10.10 17.85 -13.14
C ARG A 110 -9.24 16.60 -12.98
N ILE A 111 -8.96 16.25 -11.75
CA ILE A 111 -8.24 15.04 -11.38
C ILE A 111 -9.20 14.15 -10.60
N SER A 112 -9.41 12.94 -11.07
CA SER A 112 -10.18 11.91 -10.38
C SER A 112 -9.24 10.85 -9.86
N VAL A 113 -9.42 10.43 -8.61
CA VAL A 113 -8.58 9.41 -7.96
C VAL A 113 -9.49 8.43 -7.24
N GLU A 114 -9.11 7.16 -7.29
CA GLU A 114 -9.77 6.11 -6.53
C GLU A 114 -8.76 5.17 -5.88
N LEU A 115 -9.16 4.62 -4.75
CA LEU A 115 -8.46 3.57 -4.02
C LEU A 115 -9.34 2.33 -4.01
N SER A 116 -8.83 1.24 -4.57
CA SER A 116 -9.53 -0.03 -4.66
C SER A 116 -8.89 -1.07 -3.76
N ASP A 117 -9.73 -1.84 -3.10
CA ASP A 117 -9.35 -2.99 -2.28
C ASP A 117 -9.36 -4.26 -3.15
N MET A 118 -8.20 -4.88 -3.34
CA MET A 118 -8.06 -6.05 -4.19
C MET A 118 -8.58 -7.34 -3.55
N ASN A 119 -8.75 -7.36 -2.24
CA ASN A 119 -9.30 -8.54 -1.57
C ASN A 119 -10.81 -8.65 -1.71
N ASP A 120 -11.49 -7.51 -1.68
CA ASP A 120 -12.95 -7.44 -1.80
C ASP A 120 -13.41 -7.01 -3.21
N ASP A 121 -12.45 -6.72 -4.11
CA ASP A 121 -12.68 -6.25 -5.48
C ASP A 121 -13.66 -5.05 -5.54
N ARG A 122 -13.38 -4.03 -4.77
CA ARG A 122 -14.24 -2.85 -4.68
C ARG A 122 -13.47 -1.56 -4.47
N VAL A 123 -14.01 -0.47 -4.97
CA VAL A 123 -13.55 0.88 -4.64
C VAL A 123 -13.94 1.20 -3.21
N ILE A 124 -12.96 1.52 -2.35
CA ILE A 124 -13.18 1.90 -0.95
C ILE A 124 -13.16 3.40 -0.74
N TRP A 125 -12.52 4.14 -1.64
CA TRP A 125 -12.49 5.59 -1.61
C TRP A 125 -12.32 6.15 -3.02
N SER A 126 -12.98 7.26 -3.30
CA SER A 126 -12.76 8.04 -4.52
C SER A 126 -13.01 9.52 -4.28
N ASN A 127 -12.30 10.38 -5.00
CA ASN A 127 -12.50 11.81 -4.95
C ASN A 127 -12.17 12.49 -6.29
N LYS A 128 -12.71 13.70 -6.46
CA LYS A 128 -12.45 14.57 -7.62
C LYS A 128 -11.95 15.91 -7.15
N TYR A 129 -10.90 16.37 -7.79
CA TYR A 129 -10.28 17.68 -7.53
C TYR A 129 -10.43 18.54 -8.76
N ASP A 130 -11.11 19.68 -8.62
CA ASP A 130 -11.24 20.69 -9.67
C ASP A 130 -10.34 21.87 -9.34
N ARG A 131 -9.47 22.26 -10.26
CA ARG A 131 -8.53 23.36 -10.12
C ARG A 131 -8.51 24.23 -11.37
N ILE A 132 -8.12 25.49 -11.18
CA ILE A 132 -7.77 26.38 -12.28
C ILE A 132 -6.31 26.11 -12.61
N ASN A 133 -6.00 25.90 -13.89
CA ASN A 133 -4.66 25.57 -14.35
C ASN A 133 -3.77 26.83 -14.36
N THR A 134 -3.32 27.27 -13.18
CA THR A 134 -2.46 28.46 -13.01
C THR A 134 -1.01 28.08 -12.70
N ASP A 135 -0.80 27.13 -11.80
CA ASP A 135 0.51 26.59 -11.45
C ASP A 135 0.39 25.07 -11.25
N ILE A 136 0.99 24.32 -12.19
CA ILE A 136 0.91 22.85 -12.20
C ILE A 136 1.60 22.26 -10.97
N PHE A 137 2.72 22.80 -10.53
CA PHE A 137 3.47 22.27 -9.40
C PHE A 137 2.74 22.49 -8.08
N GLU A 138 2.17 23.68 -7.86
CA GLU A 138 1.37 23.94 -6.66
C GLU A 138 0.13 23.03 -6.60
N ILE A 139 -0.52 22.80 -7.73
CA ILE A 139 -1.66 21.90 -7.84
C ILE A 139 -1.23 20.45 -7.51
N GLN A 140 -0.10 20.02 -8.05
CA GLN A 140 0.46 18.69 -7.83
C GLN A 140 0.74 18.46 -6.34
N ASP A 141 1.48 19.34 -5.68
CA ASP A 141 1.81 19.25 -4.26
C ASP A 141 0.55 19.21 -3.37
N GLU A 142 -0.41 20.10 -3.64
CA GLU A 142 -1.67 20.15 -2.89
C GLU A 142 -2.46 18.84 -3.02
N ILE A 143 -2.58 18.34 -4.23
CA ILE A 143 -3.38 17.16 -4.53
C ILE A 143 -2.72 15.91 -3.99
N VAL A 144 -1.41 15.74 -4.18
CA VAL A 144 -0.65 14.63 -3.63
C VAL A 144 -0.82 14.56 -2.11
N THR A 145 -0.64 15.69 -1.41
CA THR A 145 -0.82 15.75 0.05
C THR A 145 -2.23 15.32 0.48
N LYS A 146 -3.26 15.75 -0.23
CA LYS A 146 -4.65 15.36 0.07
C LYS A 146 -4.91 13.88 -0.19
N ILE A 147 -4.44 13.37 -1.32
CA ILE A 147 -4.59 11.97 -1.69
C ILE A 147 -3.92 11.07 -0.64
N ILE A 148 -2.68 11.38 -0.25
CA ILE A 148 -1.92 10.62 0.75
C ILE A 148 -2.69 10.50 2.06
N ARG A 149 -3.19 11.61 2.58
CA ARG A 149 -3.96 11.60 3.85
C ARG A 149 -5.19 10.71 3.77
N CYS A 150 -5.92 10.77 2.66
CA CYS A 150 -7.11 9.95 2.47
C CYS A 150 -6.76 8.47 2.31
N ILE A 151 -5.75 8.14 1.49
CA ILE A 151 -5.32 6.76 1.26
C ILE A 151 -4.88 6.10 2.56
N VAL A 152 -4.02 6.77 3.33
CA VAL A 152 -3.50 6.24 4.59
C VAL A 152 -4.65 5.99 5.57
N GLY A 153 -5.56 6.95 5.73
CA GLY A 153 -6.73 6.80 6.59
C GLY A 153 -7.63 5.63 6.20
N GLU A 154 -7.91 5.44 4.92
CA GLU A 154 -8.75 4.33 4.45
C GLU A 154 -8.06 2.97 4.61
N ILE A 155 -6.75 2.90 4.39
CA ILE A 155 -5.98 1.67 4.59
C ILE A 155 -5.98 1.28 6.07
N GLU A 156 -5.76 2.22 6.98
CA GLU A 156 -5.81 1.98 8.42
C GLU A 156 -7.18 1.45 8.85
N ILE A 157 -8.26 2.10 8.44
CA ILE A 157 -9.64 1.67 8.75
C ILE A 157 -9.91 0.27 8.21
N THR A 158 -9.52 -0.02 6.97
CA THR A 158 -9.75 -1.31 6.34
C THR A 158 -8.94 -2.41 7.00
N SER A 159 -7.69 -2.14 7.35
CA SER A 159 -6.81 -3.08 8.04
C SER A 159 -7.34 -3.41 9.45
N LEU A 160 -7.81 -2.42 10.20
CA LEU A 160 -8.44 -2.62 11.51
C LEU A 160 -9.71 -3.47 11.41
N LYS A 161 -10.58 -3.19 10.43
CA LYS A 161 -11.79 -4.00 10.20
C LYS A 161 -11.47 -5.45 9.90
N ARG A 162 -10.40 -5.73 9.15
CA ARG A 162 -9.95 -7.09 8.84
C ARG A 162 -9.39 -7.79 10.07
N ALA A 163 -8.60 -7.11 10.89
CA ALA A 163 -8.06 -7.65 12.13
C ALA A 163 -9.17 -8.08 13.10
N HIS A 164 -10.25 -7.30 13.21
CA HIS A 164 -11.40 -7.63 14.05
C HIS A 164 -12.28 -8.77 13.49
N ARG A 165 -12.19 -9.09 12.20
CA ARG A 165 -12.93 -10.19 11.57
C ARG A 165 -12.24 -11.54 11.64
N LYS A 166 -10.95 -11.59 11.97
CA LYS A 166 -10.25 -12.88 12.21
C LYS A 166 -10.80 -13.44 13.53
N PRO A 167 -11.47 -14.63 13.55
CA PRO A 167 -11.84 -15.26 14.79
C PRO A 167 -10.54 -15.58 15.54
N THR A 168 -10.53 -15.31 16.84
CA THR A 168 -9.50 -15.84 17.72
C THR A 168 -9.67 -17.35 17.76
N GLU A 169 -8.94 -18.08 16.95
CA GLU A 169 -8.92 -19.55 16.93
C GLU A 169 -8.29 -20.18 18.18
N ASN A 170 -8.15 -19.45 19.26
CA ASN A 170 -7.56 -19.91 20.52
C ASN A 170 -8.45 -19.73 21.75
N MET A 171 -9.77 -19.92 21.61
CA MET A 171 -10.67 -20.03 22.77
C MET A 171 -11.43 -21.36 22.87
N THR A 172 -10.78 -22.47 22.53
CA THR A 172 -11.34 -23.79 22.75
C THR A 172 -10.30 -24.72 23.37
N SER A 173 -9.97 -24.53 24.64
CA SER A 173 -9.29 -25.55 25.43
C SER A 173 -9.43 -25.40 26.97
N TYR A 174 -10.24 -24.52 27.50
CA TYR A 174 -10.35 -24.38 28.96
C TYR A 174 -11.76 -24.44 29.53
N GLU A 175 -12.69 -25.08 28.87
CA GLU A 175 -13.98 -25.40 29.50
C GLU A 175 -14.40 -26.83 29.17
N TYR A 176 -13.91 -27.78 29.90
CA TYR A 176 -14.60 -29.04 30.29
C TYR A 176 -13.71 -29.82 31.25
N THR A 177 -13.65 -29.38 32.50
CA THR A 177 -13.34 -30.28 33.62
C THR A 177 -14.14 -29.80 34.86
N LEU A 178 -15.36 -30.27 34.95
CA LEU A 178 -16.08 -30.48 36.20
C LEU A 178 -16.61 -31.91 36.19
#